data_d69aa9ef32a2e7685ac72cbfffac8c14
#
_entry.id   d69aa9ef32a2e7685ac72cbfffac8c14
#
_cell.length_a   1.000
_cell.length_b   1.000
_cell.length_c   1.000
_cell.angle_alpha   90.00
_cell.angle_beta   90.00
_cell.angle_gamma   90.00
#
_symmetry.space_group_name_H-M   'P 1'
#
loop_
_entity.id
_entity.type
_entity.pdbx_description
1 polymer ?
#
loop_
_entity_poly.entity_id
_entity_poly.type
_entity_poly.pdbx_seq_one_letter_code
_entity_poly.pdbx_strand_id
1 'polypeptide(L)'
;VIIDEDIMRAVFSTSNVTKSDIHNAIKSNMLGNKSLNRLEDILSSNGYKYYNDKAGTTIDTVLTNCLYNIDTNVLDLLHSKVMYIGEESVTFINENRLPKIKLIVMSATANSDVYRLMMRNRNIIEYRCKKARYMGKIIQYTNHTYSRCCMRNNEGIIEYLKKEIGDDVVITFKEFEGCFDSEYHFGNTEGVNCLEGQNISVIGIPNVNDIVYKLYALLAHESIKEQMCSMRIQHNGYNFCMHTFKSHVLRTIQIWLIESLLEQ
;
A
#
# COMPACT_ATOMS: atom_id res chain seq x y z
N VAL A 1 23.76 -6.86 4.49
CA VAL A 1 22.74 -7.56 3.68
C VAL A 1 22.38 -6.66 2.52
N ILE A 2 22.34 -7.24 1.34
CA ILE A 2 21.90 -6.59 0.10
C ILE A 2 20.47 -7.07 -0.19
N ILE A 3 19.57 -6.17 -0.50
CA ILE A 3 18.18 -6.43 -0.84
C ILE A 3 17.93 -5.75 -2.19
N ASP A 4 17.50 -6.52 -3.16
CA ASP A 4 17.30 -6.08 -4.55
C ASP A 4 15.82 -5.77 -4.79
N GLU A 5 15.23 -4.92 -3.94
CA GLU A 5 13.87 -4.43 -4.06
C GLU A 5 13.55 -3.37 -3.00
N ASP A 6 12.43 -2.62 -3.19
CA ASP A 6 11.93 -1.71 -2.16
C ASP A 6 11.31 -2.48 -0.99
N ILE A 7 11.98 -2.45 0.16
CA ILE A 7 11.55 -3.17 1.38
C ILE A 7 10.45 -2.46 2.17
N MET A 8 10.11 -1.23 1.84
CA MET A 8 9.20 -0.44 2.68
C MET A 8 7.82 -1.07 2.81
N ARG A 9 7.30 -1.67 1.73
CA ARG A 9 6.01 -2.37 1.76
C ARG A 9 6.06 -3.68 2.54
N ALA A 10 7.19 -4.37 2.56
CA ALA A 10 7.39 -5.56 3.38
C ALA A 10 7.55 -5.23 4.87
N VAL A 11 8.13 -4.05 5.18
CA VAL A 11 8.31 -3.57 6.56
C VAL A 11 7.02 -2.96 7.09
N PHE A 12 6.28 -2.24 6.26
CA PHE A 12 5.03 -1.55 6.60
C PHE A 12 3.90 -2.01 5.67
N SER A 13 3.31 -3.15 5.97
CA SER A 13 2.20 -3.69 5.19
C SER A 13 0.86 -3.26 5.76
N THR A 14 -0.13 -3.02 4.90
CA THR A 14 -1.50 -2.75 5.31
C THR A 14 -2.30 -4.04 5.39
N SER A 15 -3.09 -4.17 6.45
CA SER A 15 -4.02 -5.28 6.67
C SER A 15 -5.40 -4.76 7.05
N ASN A 16 -6.38 -5.63 6.94
CA ASN A 16 -7.76 -5.33 7.29
C ASN A 16 -8.36 -6.48 8.10
N VAL A 17 -9.21 -6.16 9.06
CA VAL A 17 -9.94 -7.13 9.88
C VAL A 17 -11.38 -6.66 10.06
N THR A 18 -12.34 -7.58 10.04
CA THR A 18 -13.74 -7.22 10.26
C THR A 18 -14.03 -7.04 11.76
N LYS A 19 -15.00 -6.19 12.11
CA LYS A 19 -15.46 -6.08 13.49
C LYS A 19 -16.07 -7.39 14.01
N SER A 20 -16.60 -8.22 13.10
CA SER A 20 -17.08 -9.57 13.44
C SER A 20 -15.96 -10.47 13.94
N ASP A 21 -14.79 -10.47 13.28
CA ASP A 21 -13.64 -11.27 13.69
C ASP A 21 -13.09 -10.80 15.04
N ILE A 22 -13.10 -9.48 15.28
CA ILE A 22 -12.75 -8.91 16.59
C ILE A 22 -13.72 -9.38 17.67
N HIS A 23 -15.03 -9.35 17.41
CA HIS A 23 -16.03 -9.85 18.35
C HIS A 23 -15.86 -11.34 18.63
N ASN A 24 -15.56 -12.15 17.61
CA ASN A 24 -15.30 -13.58 17.77
C ASN A 24 -14.06 -13.83 18.64
N ALA A 25 -13.00 -13.05 18.44
CA ALA A 25 -11.79 -13.13 19.26
C ALA A 25 -12.06 -12.78 20.74
N ILE A 26 -12.86 -11.75 21.02
CA ILE A 26 -13.27 -11.39 22.39
C ILE A 26 -14.07 -12.53 23.02
N LYS A 27 -15.04 -13.10 22.30
CA LYS A 27 -15.89 -14.20 22.79
C LYS A 27 -15.14 -15.50 23.04
N SER A 28 -13.99 -15.68 22.42
CA SER A 28 -13.17 -16.90 22.58
C SER A 28 -12.64 -17.10 24.00
N ASN A 29 -12.63 -16.06 24.84
CA ASN A 29 -12.04 -16.03 26.19
C ASN A 29 -10.55 -16.45 26.23
N MET A 30 -9.85 -16.35 25.11
CA MET A 30 -8.46 -16.79 24.98
C MET A 30 -7.47 -15.63 25.12
N LEU A 31 -7.96 -14.40 25.19
CA LEU A 31 -7.17 -13.19 25.28
C LEU A 31 -7.02 -12.73 26.72
N GLY A 32 -5.83 -12.28 27.09
CA GLY A 32 -5.62 -11.64 28.37
C GLY A 32 -6.29 -10.26 28.47
N ASN A 33 -6.52 -9.79 29.68
CA ASN A 33 -7.27 -8.56 29.97
C ASN A 33 -6.79 -7.34 29.19
N LYS A 34 -5.49 -7.21 28.95
CA LYS A 34 -4.92 -6.07 28.22
C LYS A 34 -5.31 -6.09 26.74
N SER A 35 -5.26 -7.26 26.11
CA SER A 35 -5.69 -7.46 24.73
C SER A 35 -7.19 -7.25 24.57
N LEU A 36 -7.99 -7.78 25.53
CA LEU A 36 -9.44 -7.58 25.57
C LEU A 36 -9.80 -6.09 25.66
N ASN A 37 -9.26 -5.37 26.62
CA ASN A 37 -9.51 -3.93 26.80
C ASN A 37 -9.15 -3.13 25.53
N ARG A 38 -8.08 -3.52 24.83
CA ARG A 38 -7.68 -2.87 23.57
C ARG A 38 -8.68 -3.14 22.45
N LEU A 39 -9.15 -4.38 22.30
CA LEU A 39 -10.16 -4.72 21.29
C LEU A 39 -11.50 -4.04 21.57
N GLU A 40 -11.92 -3.98 22.84
CA GLU A 40 -13.12 -3.25 23.26
C GLU A 40 -13.01 -1.75 22.97
N ASP A 41 -11.85 -1.14 23.25
CA ASP A 41 -11.56 0.26 22.93
C ASP A 41 -11.59 0.49 21.41
N ILE A 42 -11.09 -0.42 20.59
CA ILE A 42 -11.18 -0.38 19.13
C ILE A 42 -12.64 -0.44 18.69
N LEU A 43 -13.42 -1.38 19.20
CA LEU A 43 -14.83 -1.54 18.82
C LEU A 43 -15.72 -0.34 19.19
N SER A 44 -15.37 0.34 20.29
CA SER A 44 -16.10 1.54 20.77
C SER A 44 -15.64 2.85 20.09
N SER A 45 -14.60 2.80 19.26
CA SER A 45 -14.00 3.95 18.63
C SER A 45 -14.34 4.03 17.13
N ASN A 46 -14.12 5.22 16.53
CA ASN A 46 -14.22 5.45 15.09
C ASN A 46 -13.10 6.36 14.59
N GLY A 47 -12.74 6.23 13.31
CA GLY A 47 -11.76 7.07 12.65
C GLY A 47 -10.31 6.65 12.93
N TYR A 48 -9.40 7.58 12.76
CA TYR A 48 -7.96 7.32 12.91
C TYR A 48 -7.56 7.27 14.39
N LYS A 49 -6.79 6.25 14.74
CA LYS A 49 -6.27 6.05 16.10
C LYS A 49 -4.79 5.72 16.08
N TYR A 50 -4.07 6.29 17.04
CA TYR A 50 -2.65 6.02 17.30
C TYR A 50 -2.49 5.52 18.73
N TYR A 51 -1.90 4.34 18.89
CA TYR A 51 -1.55 3.79 20.20
C TYR A 51 -0.08 4.01 20.49
N ASN A 52 0.21 4.80 21.50
CA ASN A 52 1.58 5.08 21.94
C ASN A 52 2.14 4.03 22.89
N ASP A 53 1.62 2.83 22.86
CA ASP A 53 2.01 1.79 23.78
C ASP A 53 3.39 1.24 23.46
N LYS A 54 4.36 1.57 24.31
CA LYS A 54 5.62 0.81 24.39
C LYS A 54 5.39 -0.65 24.80
N ALA A 55 4.20 -0.97 25.27
CA ALA A 55 3.78 -2.25 25.79
C ALA A 55 3.06 -3.14 24.76
N GLY A 56 2.94 -2.71 23.49
CA GLY A 56 2.34 -3.50 22.40
C GLY A 56 3.12 -4.77 22.02
N THR A 57 4.00 -5.25 22.86
CA THR A 57 4.87 -6.41 22.55
C THR A 57 4.71 -7.58 23.49
N THR A 58 3.91 -7.48 24.53
CA THR A 58 3.52 -8.65 25.33
C THR A 58 2.08 -9.02 24.96
N ILE A 59 1.93 -9.77 23.89
CA ILE A 59 0.84 -10.74 23.83
C ILE A 59 0.97 -11.50 25.12
N ASP A 60 -0.11 -11.49 25.92
CA ASP A 60 -0.17 -12.27 27.13
C ASP A 60 0.27 -13.70 26.81
N THR A 61 1.19 -14.25 27.58
CA THR A 61 1.77 -15.59 27.39
C THR A 61 0.73 -16.72 27.28
N VAL A 62 -0.52 -16.43 27.57
CA VAL A 62 -1.68 -17.32 27.40
C VAL A 62 -1.96 -17.65 25.92
N LEU A 63 -1.56 -16.78 24.99
CA LEU A 63 -1.79 -16.98 23.54
C LEU A 63 -0.99 -18.10 22.91
N THR A 64 0.14 -18.49 23.47
CA THR A 64 1.01 -19.52 22.90
C THR A 64 0.35 -20.91 22.81
N ASN A 65 -0.66 -21.18 23.58
CA ASN A 65 -1.37 -22.47 23.60
C ASN A 65 -2.71 -22.46 22.84
N CYS A 66 -3.18 -21.28 22.34
CA CYS A 66 -4.53 -21.10 21.81
C CYS A 66 -4.57 -20.47 20.40
N LEU A 67 -3.44 -20.37 19.72
CA LEU A 67 -3.28 -19.68 18.43
C LEU A 67 -4.18 -20.22 17.29
N TYR A 68 -4.72 -21.42 17.39
CA TYR A 68 -5.46 -22.07 16.31
C TYR A 68 -6.89 -21.58 16.09
N ASN A 69 -7.44 -20.74 16.98
CA ASN A 69 -8.85 -20.31 16.94
C ASN A 69 -9.06 -18.78 16.82
N ILE A 70 -8.00 -18.00 16.71
CA ILE A 70 -8.09 -16.55 16.51
C ILE A 70 -7.51 -16.20 15.15
N ASP A 71 -8.21 -15.39 14.39
CA ASP A 71 -7.73 -14.87 13.11
C ASP A 71 -6.38 -14.15 13.33
N THR A 72 -5.37 -14.50 12.53
CA THR A 72 -4.03 -13.92 12.58
C THR A 72 -4.05 -12.41 12.41
N ASN A 73 -4.98 -11.87 11.58
CA ASN A 73 -5.13 -10.42 11.41
C ASN A 73 -5.57 -9.72 12.70
N VAL A 74 -6.33 -10.39 13.60
CA VAL A 74 -6.68 -9.80 14.91
C VAL A 74 -5.45 -9.72 15.81
N LEU A 75 -4.56 -10.71 15.73
CA LEU A 75 -3.29 -10.67 16.46
C LEU A 75 -2.37 -9.55 15.94
N ASP A 76 -2.29 -9.41 14.63
CA ASP A 76 -1.54 -8.34 13.98
C ASP A 76 -2.11 -6.95 14.35
N LEU A 77 -3.44 -6.81 14.41
CA LEU A 77 -4.11 -5.60 14.86
C LEU A 77 -3.70 -5.21 16.28
N LEU A 78 -3.58 -6.19 17.19
CA LEU A 78 -3.13 -5.95 18.57
C LEU A 78 -1.70 -5.42 18.65
N HIS A 79 -0.86 -5.70 17.66
CA HIS A 79 0.51 -5.19 17.57
C HIS A 79 0.63 -3.87 16.81
N SER A 80 -0.37 -3.52 16.02
CA SER A 80 -0.35 -2.30 15.23
C SER A 80 -0.44 -1.04 16.09
N LYS A 81 0.32 0.00 15.72
CA LYS A 81 0.26 1.32 16.39
C LYS A 81 -0.77 2.25 15.76
N VAL A 82 -1.03 2.10 14.47
CA VAL A 82 -1.89 3.00 13.71
C VAL A 82 -2.98 2.23 13.01
N MET A 83 -4.19 2.74 13.11
CA MET A 83 -5.36 2.14 12.49
C MET A 83 -6.41 3.16 12.12
N TYR A 84 -7.24 2.79 11.18
CA TYR A 84 -8.50 3.45 10.84
C TYR A 84 -9.65 2.51 11.16
N ILE A 85 -10.54 2.93 12.05
CA ILE A 85 -11.70 2.19 12.50
C ILE A 85 -12.91 2.67 11.70
N GLY A 86 -13.32 1.86 10.73
CA GLY A 86 -14.51 2.06 9.92
C GLY A 86 -15.78 1.51 10.58
N GLU A 87 -16.87 1.49 9.84
CA GLU A 87 -18.15 0.96 10.32
C GLU A 87 -18.10 -0.56 10.53
N GLU A 88 -17.60 -1.30 9.54
CA GLU A 88 -17.60 -2.77 9.52
C GLU A 88 -16.22 -3.38 9.72
N SER A 89 -15.15 -2.63 9.47
CA SER A 89 -13.79 -3.14 9.46
C SER A 89 -12.78 -2.13 10.00
N VAL A 90 -11.62 -2.64 10.38
CA VAL A 90 -10.47 -1.87 10.84
C VAL A 90 -9.31 -2.09 9.87
N THR A 91 -8.81 -1.01 9.29
CA THR A 91 -7.61 -1.02 8.45
C THR A 91 -6.41 -0.55 9.27
N PHE A 92 -5.30 -1.23 9.22
CA PHE A 92 -4.13 -0.93 10.05
C PHE A 92 -2.81 -1.22 9.33
N ILE A 93 -1.70 -0.71 9.88
CA ILE A 93 -0.35 -0.98 9.36
C ILE A 93 0.36 -1.96 10.30
N ASN A 94 0.84 -3.06 9.74
CA ASN A 94 1.80 -3.96 10.35
C ASN A 94 3.20 -3.37 10.23
N GLU A 95 3.95 -3.37 11.35
CA GLU A 95 5.32 -2.90 11.40
C GLU A 95 6.26 -4.09 11.65
N ASN A 96 6.87 -4.62 10.60
CA ASN A 96 7.86 -5.69 10.71
C ASN A 96 9.22 -5.13 11.14
N ARG A 97 9.84 -5.76 12.12
CA ARG A 97 11.13 -5.32 12.64
C ARG A 97 12.26 -5.67 11.67
N LEU A 98 12.98 -4.66 11.23
CA LEU A 98 14.23 -4.86 10.54
C LEU A 98 15.38 -5.12 11.53
N PRO A 99 16.30 -6.05 11.21
CA PRO A 99 17.46 -6.30 12.03
C PRO A 99 18.35 -5.04 12.13
N LYS A 100 19.05 -4.88 13.27
CA LYS A 100 19.96 -3.75 13.52
C LYS A 100 21.31 -3.96 12.81
N ILE A 101 21.29 -4.15 11.51
CA ILE A 101 22.48 -4.36 10.67
C ILE A 101 22.50 -3.34 9.53
N LYS A 102 23.65 -3.23 8.86
CA LYS A 102 23.74 -2.43 7.63
C LYS A 102 22.98 -3.13 6.52
N LEU A 103 22.03 -2.39 5.91
CA LEU A 103 21.27 -2.83 4.76
C LEU A 103 21.67 -1.99 3.55
N ILE A 104 21.77 -2.61 2.40
CA ILE A 104 21.89 -1.98 1.09
C ILE A 104 20.62 -2.36 0.34
N VAL A 105 19.82 -1.37 -0.03
CA VAL A 105 18.58 -1.55 -0.80
C VAL A 105 18.85 -1.03 -2.20
N MET A 106 18.63 -1.87 -3.19
CA MET A 106 18.71 -1.54 -4.61
C MET A 106 17.31 -1.61 -5.18
N SER A 107 16.78 -0.48 -5.63
CA SER A 107 15.42 -0.40 -6.17
C SER A 107 15.30 0.80 -7.10
N ALA A 108 14.49 0.68 -8.13
CA ALA A 108 14.18 1.75 -9.06
C ALA A 108 13.20 2.78 -8.46
N THR A 109 12.33 2.36 -7.53
CA THR A 109 11.26 3.15 -6.93
C THR A 109 11.49 3.52 -5.46
N ALA A 110 12.57 3.04 -4.83
CA ALA A 110 12.88 3.42 -3.46
C ALA A 110 13.00 4.94 -3.30
N ASN A 111 12.16 5.50 -2.44
CA ASN A 111 12.11 6.94 -2.18
C ASN A 111 12.81 7.26 -0.86
N SER A 112 13.97 7.90 -0.91
CA SER A 112 14.78 8.19 0.28
C SER A 112 14.08 9.08 1.31
N ASP A 113 13.16 9.96 0.87
CA ASP A 113 12.40 10.83 1.78
C ASP A 113 11.37 10.00 2.56
N VAL A 114 10.73 9.01 1.92
CA VAL A 114 9.85 8.06 2.61
C VAL A 114 10.66 7.21 3.59
N TYR A 115 11.84 6.72 3.19
CA TYR A 115 12.73 5.98 4.11
C TYR A 115 13.12 6.81 5.33
N ARG A 116 13.54 8.08 5.15
CA ARG A 116 13.86 8.98 6.27
C ARG A 116 12.65 9.26 7.16
N LEU A 117 11.48 9.42 6.53
CA LEU A 117 10.22 9.66 7.23
C LEU A 117 9.82 8.48 8.12
N MET A 118 9.89 7.27 7.60
CA MET A 118 9.41 6.04 8.25
C MET A 118 10.47 5.40 9.16
N MET A 119 11.76 5.52 8.82
CA MET A 119 12.87 4.89 9.54
C MET A 119 13.75 5.94 10.25
N ARG A 120 13.15 6.81 11.04
CA ARG A 120 13.82 7.95 11.72
C ARG A 120 15.04 7.55 12.55
N ASN A 121 15.11 6.30 13.02
CA ASN A 121 16.20 5.79 13.85
C ASN A 121 17.38 5.23 13.02
N ARG A 122 17.33 5.35 11.69
CA ARG A 122 18.38 4.87 10.79
C ARG A 122 19.01 6.03 10.02
N ASN A 123 20.31 5.95 9.82
CA ASN A 123 20.99 6.85 8.91
C ASN A 123 20.79 6.34 7.48
N ILE A 124 20.07 7.11 6.66
CA ILE A 124 19.75 6.78 5.27
C ILE A 124 20.70 7.56 4.36
N ILE A 125 21.52 6.83 3.61
CA ILE A 125 22.41 7.38 2.59
C ILE A 125 21.90 6.93 1.23
N GLU A 126 21.63 7.89 0.36
CA GLU A 126 21.12 7.63 -0.99
C GLU A 126 22.27 7.71 -2.00
N TYR A 127 22.32 6.74 -2.89
CA TYR A 127 23.18 6.73 -4.06
C TYR A 127 22.30 6.60 -5.30
N ARG A 128 22.31 7.62 -6.15
CA ARG A 128 21.54 7.62 -7.41
C ARG A 128 22.42 7.12 -8.55
N CYS A 129 22.01 6.03 -9.19
CA CYS A 129 22.61 5.58 -10.44
C CYS A 129 22.15 6.48 -11.60
N LYS A 130 22.92 6.48 -12.69
CA LYS A 130 22.46 7.11 -13.94
C LYS A 130 21.18 6.42 -14.40
N LYS A 131 20.18 7.22 -14.81
CA LYS A 131 18.95 6.67 -15.40
C LYS A 131 19.31 5.81 -16.62
N ALA A 132 18.75 4.62 -16.69
CA ALA A 132 18.82 3.79 -17.88
C ALA A 132 18.17 4.54 -19.06
N ARG A 133 18.73 4.36 -20.26
CA ARG A 133 18.15 4.94 -21.46
C ARG A 133 16.98 4.07 -21.90
N TYR A 134 15.78 4.63 -21.88
CA TYR A 134 14.62 3.96 -22.44
C TYR A 134 14.74 3.89 -23.97
N MET A 135 14.63 2.69 -24.52
CA MET A 135 14.82 2.44 -25.97
C MET A 135 13.50 2.32 -26.74
N GLY A 136 12.39 2.19 -26.03
CA GLY A 136 11.06 2.04 -26.60
C GLY A 136 10.34 3.37 -26.86
N LYS A 137 9.11 3.27 -27.35
CA LYS A 137 8.18 4.40 -27.53
C LYS A 137 7.09 4.29 -26.47
N ILE A 138 6.88 5.39 -25.73
CA ILE A 138 5.77 5.50 -24.78
C ILE A 138 4.66 6.31 -25.45
N ILE A 139 3.45 5.76 -25.48
CA ILE A 139 2.23 6.42 -25.97
C ILE A 139 1.27 6.52 -24.80
N GLN A 140 0.81 7.72 -24.47
CA GLN A 140 -0.17 7.94 -23.42
C GLN A 140 -1.51 8.34 -24.02
N TYR A 141 -2.55 7.57 -23.76
CA TYR A 141 -3.92 7.88 -24.10
C TYR A 141 -4.58 8.69 -22.98
N THR A 142 -5.09 9.87 -23.28
CA THR A 142 -5.64 10.82 -22.29
C THR A 142 -7.11 11.14 -22.50
N ASN A 143 -7.78 10.48 -23.44
CA ASN A 143 -9.17 10.77 -23.84
C ASN A 143 -10.19 10.34 -22.76
N HIS A 144 -9.84 9.37 -21.92
CA HIS A 144 -10.70 8.85 -20.86
C HIS A 144 -9.92 8.63 -19.57
N THR A 145 -10.65 8.57 -18.46
CA THR A 145 -10.08 8.10 -17.20
C THR A 145 -10.27 6.58 -17.12
N TYR A 146 -9.20 5.82 -17.13
CA TYR A 146 -9.23 4.36 -16.99
C TYR A 146 -9.05 3.95 -15.53
N SER A 147 -9.75 4.65 -14.63
CA SER A 147 -9.77 4.29 -13.21
C SER A 147 -10.60 3.02 -12.99
N ARG A 148 -10.31 2.30 -11.91
CA ARG A 148 -11.06 1.09 -11.52
C ARG A 148 -12.58 1.31 -11.49
N CYS A 149 -13.01 2.44 -10.92
CA CYS A 149 -14.43 2.81 -10.85
C CYS A 149 -15.03 3.06 -12.26
N CYS A 150 -14.28 3.75 -13.14
CA CYS A 150 -14.73 4.02 -14.51
C CYS A 150 -14.89 2.72 -15.31
N MET A 151 -13.93 1.80 -15.19
CA MET A 151 -13.98 0.50 -15.87
C MET A 151 -15.11 -0.40 -15.37
N ARG A 152 -15.42 -0.38 -14.07
CA ARG A 152 -16.57 -1.12 -13.52
C ARG A 152 -17.92 -0.62 -14.01
N ASN A 153 -18.06 0.70 -14.17
CA ASN A 153 -19.34 1.33 -14.46
C ASN A 153 -19.58 1.55 -15.95
N ASN A 154 -18.64 1.17 -16.81
CA ASN A 154 -18.74 1.39 -18.24
C ASN A 154 -18.17 0.20 -19.02
N GLU A 155 -19.01 -0.78 -19.29
CA GLU A 155 -18.65 -1.98 -20.08
C GLU A 155 -18.14 -1.62 -21.49
N GLY A 156 -18.65 -0.56 -22.10
CA GLY A 156 -18.21 -0.11 -23.42
C GLY A 156 -16.74 0.35 -23.47
N ILE A 157 -16.16 0.75 -22.33
CA ILE A 157 -14.73 1.11 -22.24
C ILE A 157 -13.85 -0.12 -22.42
N ILE A 158 -14.21 -1.26 -21.86
CA ILE A 158 -13.45 -2.51 -22.00
C ILE A 158 -13.43 -2.96 -23.44
N GLU A 159 -14.59 -2.96 -24.11
CA GLU A 159 -14.68 -3.31 -25.54
C GLU A 159 -13.90 -2.34 -26.44
N TYR A 160 -13.94 -1.04 -26.13
CA TYR A 160 -13.14 -0.04 -26.81
C TYR A 160 -11.64 -0.33 -26.64
N LEU A 161 -11.19 -0.57 -25.39
CA LEU A 161 -9.79 -0.85 -25.09
C LEU A 161 -9.29 -2.10 -25.80
N LYS A 162 -10.05 -3.18 -25.82
CA LYS A 162 -9.69 -4.42 -26.54
C LYS A 162 -9.39 -4.18 -28.02
N LYS A 163 -10.14 -3.28 -28.66
CA LYS A 163 -9.92 -2.91 -30.07
C LYS A 163 -8.66 -2.06 -30.27
N GLU A 164 -8.38 -1.16 -29.34
CA GLU A 164 -7.24 -0.25 -29.43
C GLU A 164 -5.91 -0.94 -29.14
N ILE A 165 -5.88 -1.85 -28.17
CA ILE A 165 -4.64 -2.52 -27.73
C ILE A 165 -4.24 -3.72 -28.61
N GLY A 166 -5.21 -4.31 -29.36
CA GLY A 166 -4.93 -5.46 -30.22
C GLY A 166 -4.30 -6.63 -29.46
N ASP A 167 -3.10 -7.05 -29.92
CA ASP A 167 -2.36 -8.18 -29.37
C ASP A 167 -1.30 -7.80 -28.32
N ASP A 168 -1.33 -6.56 -27.79
CA ASP A 168 -0.40 -6.12 -26.75
C ASP A 168 -0.59 -6.94 -25.48
N VAL A 169 0.49 -7.18 -24.75
CA VAL A 169 0.40 -7.70 -23.38
C VAL A 169 -0.21 -6.63 -22.47
N VAL A 170 -1.26 -7.01 -21.73
CA VAL A 170 -1.99 -6.06 -20.89
C VAL A 170 -1.57 -6.19 -19.43
N ILE A 171 -1.29 -5.06 -18.78
CA ILE A 171 -1.14 -4.94 -17.32
C ILE A 171 -2.27 -4.05 -16.81
N THR A 172 -3.12 -4.58 -15.92
CA THR A 172 -4.28 -3.85 -15.42
C THR A 172 -4.58 -4.20 -13.95
N PHE A 173 -5.75 -3.85 -13.45
CA PHE A 173 -6.20 -4.27 -12.11
C PHE A 173 -6.59 -5.76 -12.14
N LYS A 174 -6.29 -6.48 -11.05
CA LYS A 174 -6.58 -7.92 -10.92
C LYS A 174 -8.01 -8.32 -11.30
N GLU A 175 -8.98 -7.48 -10.98
CA GLU A 175 -10.40 -7.74 -11.30
C GLU A 175 -10.73 -7.70 -12.80
N PHE A 176 -9.88 -7.10 -13.63
CA PHE A 176 -10.07 -6.97 -15.07
C PHE A 176 -9.10 -7.82 -15.90
N GLU A 177 -8.19 -8.58 -15.28
CA GLU A 177 -7.24 -9.42 -15.99
C GLU A 177 -7.96 -10.40 -16.95
N GLY A 178 -9.01 -11.08 -16.48
CA GLY A 178 -9.83 -11.96 -17.29
C GLY A 178 -10.61 -11.28 -18.43
N CYS A 179 -10.82 -9.95 -18.34
CA CYS A 179 -11.43 -9.22 -19.44
C CYS A 179 -10.51 -9.05 -20.64
N PHE A 180 -9.20 -9.06 -20.42
CA PHE A 180 -8.18 -8.84 -21.44
C PHE A 180 -7.36 -10.11 -21.75
N ASP A 181 -7.79 -11.27 -21.25
CA ASP A 181 -7.05 -12.54 -21.35
C ASP A 181 -5.58 -12.39 -20.87
N SER A 182 -5.37 -11.53 -19.87
CA SER A 182 -4.05 -11.23 -19.33
C SER A 182 -3.74 -12.07 -18.11
N GLU A 183 -2.47 -12.47 -17.97
CA GLU A 183 -1.91 -13.09 -16.77
C GLU A 183 -1.29 -12.04 -15.83
N TYR A 184 -1.26 -10.75 -16.24
CA TYR A 184 -0.55 -9.70 -15.52
C TYR A 184 -1.50 -8.64 -14.96
N HIS A 185 -1.25 -8.29 -13.70
CA HIS A 185 -1.96 -7.20 -13.03
C HIS A 185 -1.00 -6.40 -12.14
N PHE A 186 -1.40 -5.20 -11.71
CA PHE A 186 -0.64 -4.43 -10.72
C PHE A 186 -0.40 -5.25 -9.45
N GLY A 187 0.86 -5.48 -9.12
CA GLY A 187 1.29 -6.24 -7.94
C GLY A 187 1.66 -7.69 -8.19
N ASN A 188 1.67 -8.19 -9.46
CA ASN A 188 2.20 -9.53 -9.80
C ASN A 188 3.22 -9.53 -10.95
N THR A 189 3.72 -8.37 -11.33
CA THR A 189 4.72 -8.22 -12.41
C THR A 189 6.17 -8.26 -11.90
N GLU A 190 6.37 -8.41 -10.60
CA GLU A 190 7.67 -8.49 -9.97
C GLU A 190 8.45 -9.73 -10.43
N GLY A 191 9.72 -9.54 -10.86
CA GLY A 191 10.55 -10.64 -11.34
C GLY A 191 10.18 -11.20 -12.72
N VAL A 192 9.25 -10.58 -13.43
CA VAL A 192 8.81 -11.02 -14.76
C VAL A 192 9.73 -10.48 -15.84
N ASN A 193 10.57 -11.35 -16.42
CA ASN A 193 11.51 -10.99 -17.49
C ASN A 193 10.99 -11.32 -18.91
N CYS A 194 9.89 -12.05 -19.01
CA CYS A 194 9.34 -12.48 -20.33
C CYS A 194 8.67 -11.36 -21.12
N LEU A 195 8.49 -10.18 -20.52
CA LEU A 195 7.91 -9.00 -21.16
C LEU A 195 8.93 -8.17 -21.95
N GLU A 196 10.22 -8.50 -21.85
CA GLU A 196 11.28 -7.80 -22.57
C GLU A 196 11.05 -7.88 -24.10
N GLY A 197 11.06 -6.71 -24.74
CA GLY A 197 10.89 -6.60 -26.19
C GLY A 197 9.45 -6.72 -26.70
N GLN A 198 8.47 -6.88 -25.80
CA GLN A 198 7.06 -6.94 -26.17
C GLN A 198 6.41 -5.54 -26.17
N ASN A 199 5.30 -5.40 -26.89
CA ASN A 199 4.41 -4.28 -26.72
C ASN A 199 3.55 -4.49 -25.48
N ILE A 200 3.49 -3.49 -24.62
CA ILE A 200 2.77 -3.57 -23.34
C ILE A 200 1.79 -2.41 -23.25
N SER A 201 0.54 -2.73 -22.97
CA SER A 201 -0.51 -1.77 -22.67
C SER A 201 -0.80 -1.76 -21.17
N VAL A 202 -0.49 -0.64 -20.50
CA VAL A 202 -0.78 -0.44 -19.06
C VAL A 202 -2.09 0.32 -18.90
N ILE A 203 -3.10 -0.29 -18.29
CA ILE A 203 -4.45 0.27 -18.19
C ILE A 203 -4.76 0.61 -16.73
N GLY A 204 -4.90 1.90 -16.47
CA GLY A 204 -5.22 2.44 -15.16
C GLY A 204 -4.00 2.91 -14.37
N ILE A 205 -4.26 3.41 -13.16
CA ILE A 205 -3.24 3.82 -12.18
C ILE A 205 -3.59 3.15 -10.85
N PRO A 206 -2.67 2.41 -10.24
CA PRO A 206 -2.93 1.67 -8.99
C PRO A 206 -2.96 2.62 -7.77
N ASN A 207 -4.04 3.40 -7.64
CA ASN A 207 -4.29 4.18 -6.43
C ASN A 207 -4.88 3.29 -5.35
N VAL A 208 -4.33 3.40 -4.13
CA VAL A 208 -4.95 2.82 -2.94
C VAL A 208 -5.91 3.84 -2.30
N ASN A 209 -6.73 3.40 -1.34
CA ASN A 209 -7.62 4.27 -0.60
C ASN A 209 -6.82 5.35 0.17
N ASP A 210 -7.37 6.58 0.26
CA ASP A 210 -6.74 7.70 0.98
C ASP A 210 -6.46 7.39 2.46
N ILE A 211 -7.25 6.49 3.05
CA ILE A 211 -7.02 5.95 4.40
C ILE A 211 -5.60 5.40 4.53
N VAL A 212 -5.12 4.67 3.53
CA VAL A 212 -3.79 4.06 3.57
C VAL A 212 -2.69 5.12 3.61
N TYR A 213 -2.77 6.15 2.76
CA TYR A 213 -1.80 7.25 2.78
C TYR A 213 -1.76 7.95 4.13
N LYS A 214 -2.93 8.19 4.73
CA LYS A 214 -3.08 8.82 6.04
C LYS A 214 -2.55 7.94 7.17
N LEU A 215 -2.69 6.63 7.08
CA LEU A 215 -2.12 5.70 8.06
C LEU A 215 -0.59 5.73 8.03
N TYR A 216 0.03 5.77 6.86
CA TYR A 216 1.49 5.96 6.74
C TYR A 216 1.95 7.30 7.32
N ALA A 217 1.22 8.38 7.03
CA ALA A 217 1.52 9.69 7.60
C ALA A 217 1.35 9.70 9.13
N LEU A 218 0.30 9.09 9.65
CA LEU A 218 0.06 8.96 11.09
C LEU A 218 1.16 8.16 11.78
N LEU A 219 1.62 7.06 11.17
CA LEU A 219 2.76 6.28 11.67
C LEU A 219 4.05 7.11 11.70
N ALA A 220 4.21 8.02 10.76
CA ALA A 220 5.29 9.00 10.72
C ALA A 220 5.06 10.23 11.62
N HIS A 221 4.02 10.23 12.47
CA HIS A 221 3.62 11.37 13.33
C HIS A 221 3.31 12.66 12.58
N GLU A 222 2.81 12.56 11.37
CA GLU A 222 2.43 13.69 10.53
C GLU A 222 0.91 13.96 10.58
N SER A 223 0.50 15.16 10.17
CA SER A 223 -0.91 15.55 10.16
C SER A 223 -1.69 14.84 9.06
N ILE A 224 -2.88 14.34 9.40
CA ILE A 224 -3.79 13.60 8.50
C ILE A 224 -5.11 14.32 8.23
N LYS A 225 -5.25 15.58 8.68
CA LYS A 225 -6.52 16.33 8.61
C LYS A 225 -6.94 16.72 7.19
N GLU A 226 -6.01 16.67 6.27
CA GLU A 226 -6.23 17.11 4.90
C GLU A 226 -7.01 16.09 4.08
N GLN A 227 -7.82 16.60 3.16
CA GLN A 227 -8.52 15.79 2.15
C GLN A 227 -7.81 15.94 0.79
N MET A 228 -7.96 14.94 -0.05
CA MET A 228 -7.46 14.97 -1.42
C MET A 228 -8.24 16.00 -2.25
N CYS A 229 -7.53 16.67 -3.15
CA CYS A 229 -8.12 17.58 -4.14
C CYS A 229 -7.36 17.46 -5.47
N SER A 230 -8.02 17.83 -6.57
CA SER A 230 -7.37 17.88 -7.87
C SER A 230 -6.46 19.10 -7.95
N MET A 231 -5.20 18.88 -8.23
CA MET A 231 -4.20 19.95 -8.34
C MET A 231 -3.13 19.62 -9.39
N ARG A 232 -2.51 20.66 -9.91
CA ARG A 232 -1.36 20.52 -10.78
C ARG A 232 -0.10 20.35 -9.94
N ILE A 233 0.66 19.30 -10.22
CA ILE A 233 1.93 18.99 -9.55
C ILE A 233 3.05 18.84 -10.57
N GLN A 234 4.28 18.99 -10.08
CA GLN A 234 5.48 18.65 -10.83
C GLN A 234 6.16 17.44 -10.18
N HIS A 235 6.46 16.42 -10.99
CA HIS A 235 7.20 15.24 -10.53
C HIS A 235 8.11 14.74 -11.66
N ASN A 236 9.35 14.43 -11.34
CA ASN A 236 10.38 13.98 -12.30
C ASN A 236 10.56 14.88 -13.54
N GLY A 237 10.32 16.19 -13.38
CA GLY A 237 10.43 17.18 -14.46
C GLY A 237 9.16 17.36 -15.31
N TYR A 238 8.11 16.59 -15.05
CA TYR A 238 6.83 16.67 -15.75
C TYR A 238 5.76 17.37 -14.91
N ASN A 239 4.89 18.15 -15.58
CA ASN A 239 3.72 18.79 -14.97
C ASN A 239 2.46 18.02 -15.36
N PHE A 240 1.65 17.62 -14.39
CA PHE A 240 0.38 16.92 -14.63
C PHE A 240 -0.66 17.26 -13.56
N CYS A 241 -1.92 16.97 -13.86
CA CYS A 241 -3.01 17.08 -12.89
C CYS A 241 -3.19 15.75 -12.17
N MET A 242 -3.27 15.80 -10.86
CA MET A 242 -3.44 14.63 -10.00
C MET A 242 -4.43 14.92 -8.87
N HIS A 243 -5.25 13.93 -8.52
CA HIS A 243 -6.03 13.96 -7.28
C HIS A 243 -5.13 13.56 -6.12
N THR A 244 -4.73 14.52 -5.30
CA THR A 244 -3.68 14.37 -4.30
C THR A 244 -3.86 15.35 -3.14
N PHE A 245 -2.93 15.35 -2.21
CA PHE A 245 -2.90 16.22 -1.04
C PHE A 245 -2.05 17.48 -1.29
N LYS A 246 -2.40 18.61 -0.64
CA LYS A 246 -1.55 19.79 -0.60
C LYS A 246 -0.30 19.56 0.26
N SER A 247 -0.44 18.79 1.33
CA SER A 247 0.69 18.36 2.16
C SER A 247 1.74 17.63 1.32
N HIS A 248 2.98 18.12 1.39
CA HIS A 248 4.10 17.49 0.72
C HIS A 248 4.32 16.06 1.19
N VAL A 249 4.21 15.79 2.48
CA VAL A 249 4.42 14.46 3.08
C VAL A 249 3.39 13.46 2.58
N LEU A 250 2.09 13.79 2.66
CA LEU A 250 1.02 12.91 2.18
C LEU A 250 1.14 12.65 0.68
N ARG A 251 1.49 13.67 -0.10
CA ARG A 251 1.72 13.52 -1.54
C ARG A 251 2.95 12.65 -1.85
N THR A 252 4.03 12.80 -1.11
CA THR A 252 5.24 11.97 -1.26
C THR A 252 4.93 10.50 -0.97
N ILE A 253 4.18 10.22 0.09
CA ILE A 253 3.72 8.86 0.42
C ILE A 253 2.83 8.31 -0.69
N GLN A 254 1.89 9.11 -1.21
CA GLN A 254 1.00 8.70 -2.29
C GLN A 254 1.77 8.35 -3.57
N ILE A 255 2.67 9.22 -4.01
CA ILE A 255 3.48 9.00 -5.22
C ILE A 255 4.34 7.74 -5.05
N TRP A 256 5.03 7.62 -3.93
CA TRP A 256 5.84 6.43 -3.63
C TRP A 256 5.01 5.13 -3.70
N LEU A 257 3.82 5.09 -3.07
CA LEU A 257 2.96 3.90 -3.11
C LEU A 257 2.49 3.57 -4.52
N ILE A 258 2.16 4.58 -5.33
CA ILE A 258 1.78 4.37 -6.74
C ILE A 258 2.98 3.83 -7.53
N GLU A 259 4.14 4.44 -7.41
CA GLU A 259 5.36 4.00 -8.12
C GLU A 259 5.75 2.58 -7.73
N SER A 260 5.73 2.24 -6.43
CA SER A 260 6.05 0.89 -5.97
C SER A 260 5.03 -0.17 -6.41
N LEU A 261 3.80 0.19 -6.71
CA LEU A 261 2.78 -0.71 -7.29
C LEU A 261 2.91 -0.84 -8.81
N LEU A 262 3.47 0.17 -9.48
CA LEU A 262 3.73 0.13 -10.92
C LEU A 262 5.02 -0.63 -11.26
N GLU A 263 6.00 -0.65 -10.33
CA GLU A 263 7.25 -1.42 -10.49
C GLU A 263 6.99 -2.93 -10.37
N GLN A 264 6.03 -3.32 -9.54
CA GLN A 264 5.63 -4.71 -9.34
C GLN A 264 4.71 -5.18 -10.48
#